data_8921abf83e1153c7767a4f78493e28b8
#
_entry.id   8921abf83e1153c7767a4f78493e28b8
#
_cell.length_a   1.000
_cell.length_b   1.000
_cell.length_c   1.000
_cell.angle_alpha   90.00
_cell.angle_beta   90.00
_cell.angle_gamma   90.00
#
_symmetry.space_group_name_H-M   'P 1'
#
loop_
_entity.id
_entity.type
_entity.pdbx_description
1 polymer ?
#
loop_
_entity_poly.entity_id
_entity_poly.type
_entity_poly.pdbx_seq_one_letter_code
_entity_poly.pdbx_strand_id
1 'polypeptide(L)'
;MKTVVQILICLIVPLSMFSQTLQQDLDALLAAAFKPDQPGGALLVVEGGRVVYEKAVGVVNLELDEKLTPQTNFRMASVSKQFTAMAILLLEKEGKLSFDDPLTRFFPDFAPVGARITVGQLLTHSSGIRAYESVMPDDLQEQLSDAGVLALIKGIDNTYFEPGTAFRYSNSAYCLLALIVERTSGQSFPAYLRKRIFRPLGMKDTRVYEAGKRIKNRAYGYARDESGQLYFSDQSLTSATKGDGGVYTSLEDYLKWHLALQTNRLIDLEEALDKVNAPLPGNKGRYGAGWFFKKEDGLEMFHSGSTCGFSNMVIRIPEKGVMVAFFSNIAGNHEAFYPIFDRLRKAGILRSDIRVWHEATD
;
A
#
# COMPACT_ATOMS: atom_id res chain seq x y z
N MET A 1 -61.18 29.95 9.73
CA MET A 1 -59.79 29.48 9.82
C MET A 1 -59.61 28.29 8.90
N LYS A 2 -58.96 28.47 7.75
CA LYS A 2 -58.65 27.39 6.81
C LYS A 2 -57.24 26.98 7.03
N THR A 3 -57.03 25.76 7.54
CA THR A 3 -55.73 25.14 7.77
C THR A 3 -55.16 24.66 6.44
N VAL A 4 -54.07 25.28 5.98
CA VAL A 4 -53.30 24.80 4.79
C VAL A 4 -52.34 23.75 5.26
N VAL A 5 -52.55 22.50 4.85
CA VAL A 5 -51.59 21.41 5.00
C VAL A 5 -50.59 21.50 3.88
N GLN A 6 -49.37 21.91 4.15
CA GLN A 6 -48.26 21.81 3.20
C GLN A 6 -47.76 20.36 3.17
N ILE A 7 -48.00 19.66 2.07
CA ILE A 7 -47.42 18.34 1.79
C ILE A 7 -45.99 18.57 1.28
N LEU A 8 -45.02 18.23 2.12
CA LEU A 8 -43.60 18.18 1.76
C LEU A 8 -43.35 16.91 0.94
N ILE A 9 -43.35 17.03 -0.40
CA ILE A 9 -42.93 15.93 -1.28
C ILE A 9 -41.40 15.87 -1.23
N CYS A 10 -40.85 14.95 -0.42
CA CYS A 10 -39.46 14.56 -0.54
C CYS A 10 -39.25 13.86 -1.88
N LEU A 11 -38.61 14.56 -2.82
CA LEU A 11 -38.06 13.95 -4.03
C LEU A 11 -36.95 12.96 -3.61
N ILE A 12 -37.32 11.70 -3.48
CA ILE A 12 -36.35 10.59 -3.40
C ILE A 12 -35.81 10.43 -4.82
N VAL A 13 -34.69 11.11 -5.10
CA VAL A 13 -33.90 10.87 -6.32
C VAL A 13 -33.43 9.40 -6.25
N PRO A 14 -33.69 8.59 -7.27
CA PRO A 14 -33.31 7.18 -7.25
C PRO A 14 -31.77 7.04 -7.36
N LEU A 15 -31.08 6.99 -6.23
CA LEU A 15 -29.66 6.58 -6.14
C LEU A 15 -29.42 5.16 -6.71
N SER A 16 -30.46 4.37 -6.94
CA SER A 16 -30.37 2.96 -7.29
C SER A 16 -30.04 2.66 -8.76
N MET A 17 -30.44 3.52 -9.72
CA MET A 17 -30.24 3.19 -11.15
C MET A 17 -28.79 3.44 -11.63
N PHE A 18 -28.10 4.46 -11.14
CA PHE A 18 -26.70 4.74 -11.48
C PHE A 18 -25.76 3.67 -10.92
N SER A 19 -26.07 3.17 -9.74
CA SER A 19 -25.37 2.07 -9.05
C SER A 19 -25.43 0.75 -9.85
N GLN A 20 -26.56 0.38 -10.43
CA GLN A 20 -26.73 -0.92 -11.08
C GLN A 20 -25.94 -1.04 -12.40
N THR A 21 -25.93 0.01 -13.22
CA THR A 21 -25.14 0.02 -14.47
C THR A 21 -23.64 -0.04 -14.19
N LEU A 22 -23.15 0.71 -13.20
CA LEU A 22 -21.73 0.66 -12.83
C LEU A 22 -21.33 -0.72 -12.30
N GLN A 23 -22.16 -1.35 -11.47
CA GLN A 23 -21.89 -2.70 -10.97
C GLN A 23 -21.81 -3.72 -12.11
N GLN A 24 -22.73 -3.67 -13.08
CA GLN A 24 -22.72 -4.53 -14.25
C GLN A 24 -21.47 -4.33 -15.11
N ASP A 25 -21.04 -3.08 -15.31
CA ASP A 25 -19.81 -2.77 -16.05
C ASP A 25 -18.56 -3.30 -15.33
N LEU A 26 -18.47 -3.14 -14.01
CA LEU A 26 -17.36 -3.67 -13.22
C LEU A 26 -17.35 -5.21 -13.22
N ASP A 27 -18.53 -5.85 -13.17
CA ASP A 27 -18.68 -7.30 -13.31
C ASP A 27 -18.15 -7.80 -14.65
N ALA A 28 -18.52 -7.12 -15.73
CA ALA A 28 -18.07 -7.46 -17.08
C ALA A 28 -16.53 -7.27 -17.24
N LEU A 29 -15.98 -6.18 -16.69
CA LEU A 29 -14.54 -5.91 -16.73
C LEU A 29 -13.74 -6.95 -15.93
N LEU A 30 -14.21 -7.33 -14.74
CA LEU A 30 -13.57 -8.38 -13.95
C LEU A 30 -13.65 -9.75 -14.63
N ALA A 31 -14.78 -10.09 -15.25
CA ALA A 31 -14.95 -11.32 -15.99
C ALA A 31 -14.09 -11.38 -17.27
N ALA A 32 -13.84 -10.23 -17.90
CA ALA A 32 -12.93 -10.13 -19.04
C ALA A 32 -11.46 -10.26 -18.61
N ALA A 33 -11.11 -9.74 -17.45
CA ALA A 33 -9.74 -9.75 -16.92
C ALA A 33 -9.34 -11.11 -16.31
N PHE A 34 -10.27 -11.83 -15.69
CA PHE A 34 -9.98 -13.03 -14.88
C PHE A 34 -10.91 -14.20 -15.20
N LYS A 35 -10.32 -15.38 -15.29
CA LYS A 35 -11.06 -16.64 -15.37
C LYS A 35 -11.32 -17.20 -13.97
N PRO A 36 -12.48 -17.81 -13.71
CA PRO A 36 -12.85 -18.29 -12.38
C PRO A 36 -12.03 -19.49 -11.88
N ASP A 37 -11.26 -20.15 -12.75
CA ASP A 37 -10.42 -21.31 -12.50
C ASP A 37 -8.91 -21.00 -12.57
N GLN A 38 -8.54 -19.74 -12.70
CA GLN A 38 -7.15 -19.26 -12.72
C GLN A 38 -6.88 -18.28 -11.60
N PRO A 39 -5.60 -17.99 -11.25
CA PRO A 39 -5.27 -16.84 -10.42
C PRO A 39 -5.96 -15.58 -10.93
N GLY A 40 -6.31 -14.68 -10.04
CA GLY A 40 -7.18 -13.57 -10.43
C GLY A 40 -7.00 -12.33 -9.57
N GLY A 41 -8.10 -11.71 -9.19
CA GLY A 41 -8.08 -10.47 -8.41
C GLY A 41 -9.35 -10.20 -7.65
N ALA A 42 -9.27 -9.22 -6.77
CA ALA A 42 -10.36 -8.76 -5.93
C ALA A 42 -10.43 -7.23 -5.97
N LEU A 43 -11.62 -6.68 -6.14
CA LEU A 43 -11.91 -5.26 -6.21
C LEU A 43 -12.87 -4.84 -5.10
N LEU A 44 -12.53 -3.75 -4.42
CA LEU A 44 -13.39 -3.06 -3.46
C LEU A 44 -13.50 -1.60 -3.84
N VAL A 45 -14.73 -1.09 -3.94
CA VAL A 45 -15.03 0.33 -4.15
C VAL A 45 -15.88 0.84 -2.99
N VAL A 46 -15.39 1.89 -2.37
CA VAL A 46 -16.07 2.63 -1.29
C VAL A 46 -16.37 4.03 -1.80
N GLU A 47 -17.57 4.53 -1.58
CA GLU A 47 -18.00 5.89 -1.88
C GLU A 47 -18.86 6.43 -0.74
N GLY A 48 -18.64 7.66 -0.31
CA GLY A 48 -19.34 8.24 0.83
C GLY A 48 -19.18 7.41 2.12
N GLY A 49 -18.05 6.71 2.27
CA GLY A 49 -17.77 5.83 3.40
C GLY A 49 -18.54 4.50 3.40
N ARG A 50 -19.23 4.16 2.29
CA ARG A 50 -19.99 2.91 2.15
C ARG A 50 -19.43 2.05 1.03
N VAL A 51 -19.43 0.73 1.22
CA VAL A 51 -19.09 -0.21 0.15
C VAL A 51 -20.18 -0.15 -0.92
N VAL A 52 -19.80 0.25 -2.14
CA VAL A 52 -20.70 0.28 -3.31
C VAL A 52 -20.43 -0.88 -4.27
N TYR A 53 -19.23 -1.47 -4.18
CA TYR A 53 -18.87 -2.67 -4.95
C TYR A 53 -17.80 -3.49 -4.22
N GLU A 54 -17.97 -4.81 -4.19
CA GLU A 54 -16.99 -5.76 -3.68
C GLU A 54 -17.12 -7.08 -4.44
N LYS A 55 -16.01 -7.55 -5.03
CA LYS A 55 -16.00 -8.83 -5.75
C LYS A 55 -14.58 -9.39 -5.84
N ALA A 56 -14.49 -10.72 -5.77
CA ALA A 56 -13.28 -11.47 -6.06
C ALA A 56 -13.56 -12.49 -7.18
N VAL A 57 -12.60 -12.69 -8.08
CA VAL A 57 -12.67 -13.63 -9.20
C VAL A 57 -11.36 -14.38 -9.29
N GLY A 58 -11.42 -15.70 -9.44
CA GLY A 58 -10.27 -16.58 -9.59
C GLY A 58 -10.03 -17.51 -8.41
N VAL A 59 -8.85 -18.12 -8.35
CA VAL A 59 -8.45 -19.11 -7.34
C VAL A 59 -7.26 -18.63 -6.52
N VAL A 60 -7.19 -19.05 -5.27
CA VAL A 60 -6.06 -18.75 -4.38
C VAL A 60 -4.81 -19.53 -4.78
N ASN A 61 -5.02 -20.75 -5.34
CA ASN A 61 -3.98 -21.68 -5.76
C ASN A 61 -4.53 -22.58 -6.87
N LEU A 62 -3.75 -22.81 -7.93
CA LEU A 62 -4.14 -23.67 -9.05
C LEU A 62 -4.30 -25.16 -8.68
N GLU A 63 -3.63 -25.59 -7.60
CA GLU A 63 -3.68 -26.98 -7.15
C GLU A 63 -4.88 -27.29 -6.25
N LEU A 64 -5.46 -26.30 -5.57
CA LEU A 64 -6.46 -26.48 -4.51
C LEU A 64 -7.90 -26.15 -4.92
N ASP A 65 -8.15 -25.61 -6.10
CA ASP A 65 -9.46 -25.10 -6.57
C ASP A 65 -10.22 -24.21 -5.53
N GLU A 66 -9.47 -23.62 -4.58
CA GLU A 66 -10.02 -22.72 -3.58
C GLU A 66 -10.21 -21.34 -4.18
N LYS A 67 -11.44 -20.81 -4.13
CA LYS A 67 -11.78 -19.54 -4.77
C LYS A 67 -11.27 -18.34 -3.96
N LEU A 68 -10.89 -17.28 -4.68
CA LEU A 68 -10.65 -15.97 -4.07
C LEU A 68 -11.94 -15.42 -3.47
N THR A 69 -11.83 -14.79 -2.31
CA THR A 69 -12.93 -14.12 -1.60
C THR A 69 -12.47 -12.76 -1.10
N PRO A 70 -13.36 -11.85 -0.68
CA PRO A 70 -12.97 -10.60 -0.01
C PRO A 70 -12.14 -10.78 1.26
N GLN A 71 -12.17 -11.97 1.87
CA GLN A 71 -11.38 -12.36 3.05
C GLN A 71 -10.02 -12.96 2.69
N THR A 72 -9.73 -13.21 1.41
CA THR A 72 -8.44 -13.75 0.99
C THR A 72 -7.33 -12.73 1.23
N ASN A 73 -6.24 -13.13 1.88
CA ASN A 73 -5.07 -12.32 2.12
C ASN A 73 -4.14 -12.31 0.90
N PHE A 74 -3.92 -11.14 0.32
CA PHE A 74 -2.94 -10.90 -0.72
C PHE A 74 -1.65 -10.31 -0.14
N ARG A 75 -0.51 -10.59 -0.76
CA ARG A 75 0.74 -9.89 -0.45
C ARG A 75 0.68 -8.49 -1.02
N MET A 76 0.78 -7.50 -0.14
CA MET A 76 0.55 -6.10 -0.49
C MET A 76 1.72 -5.44 -1.20
N ALA A 77 2.90 -6.07 -1.19
CA ALA A 77 4.11 -5.43 -1.72
C ALA A 77 4.26 -4.00 -1.17
N SER A 78 4.57 -3.01 -2.00
CA SER A 78 4.83 -1.63 -1.56
C SER A 78 3.64 -0.91 -0.91
N VAL A 79 2.39 -1.38 -1.06
CA VAL A 79 1.26 -0.86 -0.26
C VAL A 79 1.50 -1.09 1.24
N SER A 80 2.37 -2.03 1.64
CA SER A 80 2.82 -2.24 3.02
C SER A 80 3.47 -1.01 3.65
N LYS A 81 4.06 -0.13 2.85
CA LYS A 81 4.74 1.08 3.32
C LYS A 81 3.83 2.02 4.12
N GLN A 82 2.53 1.98 3.86
CA GLN A 82 1.52 2.71 4.64
C GLN A 82 1.53 2.31 6.12
N PHE A 83 1.67 1.02 6.40
CA PHE A 83 1.70 0.50 7.77
C PHE A 83 3.04 0.77 8.45
N THR A 84 4.14 0.70 7.70
CA THR A 84 5.48 1.07 8.19
C THR A 84 5.54 2.56 8.54
N ALA A 85 5.04 3.42 7.66
CA ALA A 85 4.95 4.85 7.91
C ALA A 85 4.06 5.15 9.12
N MET A 86 2.87 4.53 9.22
CA MET A 86 1.99 4.69 10.37
C MET A 86 2.67 4.30 11.69
N ALA A 87 3.51 3.26 11.70
CA ALA A 87 4.26 2.87 12.89
C ALA A 87 5.24 3.97 13.33
N ILE A 88 5.95 4.59 12.39
CA ILE A 88 6.84 5.73 12.66
C ILE A 88 6.05 6.95 13.16
N LEU A 89 4.94 7.28 12.51
CA LEU A 89 4.07 8.39 12.91
C LEU A 89 3.51 8.21 14.33
N LEU A 90 3.16 6.98 14.72
CA LEU A 90 2.73 6.67 16.08
C LEU A 90 3.85 6.84 17.11
N LEU A 91 5.09 6.48 16.77
CA LEU A 91 6.26 6.66 17.64
C LEU A 91 6.64 8.14 17.77
N GLU A 92 6.53 8.91 16.69
CA GLU A 92 6.72 10.38 16.71
C GLU A 92 5.66 11.04 17.60
N LYS A 93 4.37 10.73 17.39
CA LYS A 93 3.27 11.21 18.24
C LYS A 93 3.47 10.91 19.73
N GLU A 94 4.13 9.81 20.06
CA GLU A 94 4.49 9.43 21.43
C GLU A 94 5.76 10.11 21.95
N GLY A 95 6.42 10.95 21.16
CA GLY A 95 7.68 11.62 21.50
C GLY A 95 8.89 10.68 21.62
N LYS A 96 8.81 9.47 21.04
CA LYS A 96 9.88 8.46 21.13
C LYS A 96 10.95 8.65 20.05
N LEU A 97 10.60 9.31 18.97
CA LEU A 97 11.51 9.74 17.91
C LEU A 97 11.03 11.06 17.31
N SER A 98 11.89 11.71 16.52
CA SER A 98 11.58 12.87 15.70
C SER A 98 11.87 12.56 14.23
N PHE A 99 11.17 13.24 13.31
CA PHE A 99 11.51 13.16 11.89
C PHE A 99 12.92 13.71 11.57
N ASP A 100 13.44 14.59 12.44
CA ASP A 100 14.79 15.16 12.32
C ASP A 100 15.89 14.27 12.93
N ASP A 101 15.52 13.18 13.60
CA ASP A 101 16.51 12.27 14.16
C ASP A 101 17.39 11.68 13.07
N PRO A 102 18.72 11.76 13.23
CA PRO A 102 19.65 11.19 12.26
C PRO A 102 19.63 9.65 12.34
N LEU A 103 19.91 9.01 11.20
CA LEU A 103 19.99 7.56 11.10
C LEU A 103 20.98 6.95 12.11
N THR A 104 22.08 7.65 12.40
CA THR A 104 23.10 7.24 13.38
C THR A 104 22.60 7.19 14.83
N ARG A 105 21.48 7.87 15.17
CA ARG A 105 20.81 7.69 16.47
C ARG A 105 20.38 6.25 16.69
N PHE A 106 19.88 5.62 15.63
CA PHE A 106 19.36 4.25 15.68
C PHE A 106 20.41 3.21 15.29
N PHE A 107 21.38 3.58 14.44
CA PHE A 107 22.43 2.73 13.92
C PHE A 107 23.78 3.44 14.09
N PRO A 108 24.40 3.42 15.30
CA PRO A 108 25.63 4.16 15.57
C PRO A 108 26.83 3.69 14.74
N ASP A 109 26.78 2.46 14.23
CA ASP A 109 27.79 1.87 13.35
C ASP A 109 27.51 2.07 11.84
N PHE A 110 26.53 2.90 11.49
CA PHE A 110 26.30 3.31 10.11
C PHE A 110 27.41 4.28 9.67
N ALA A 111 27.84 4.20 8.40
CA ALA A 111 28.85 5.09 7.84
C ALA A 111 28.52 6.59 8.09
N PRO A 112 29.51 7.50 8.09
CA PRO A 112 29.33 8.91 8.46
C PRO A 112 28.18 9.62 7.73
N VAL A 113 27.88 9.23 6.50
CA VAL A 113 26.73 9.78 5.75
C VAL A 113 25.41 9.60 6.49
N GLY A 114 25.27 8.58 7.34
CA GLY A 114 24.09 8.33 8.15
C GLY A 114 23.77 9.45 9.15
N ALA A 115 24.75 10.27 9.54
CA ALA A 115 24.51 11.44 10.38
C ALA A 115 23.74 12.57 9.66
N ARG A 116 23.71 12.54 8.33
CA ARG A 116 23.01 13.53 7.48
C ARG A 116 21.65 13.02 6.95
N ILE A 117 21.38 11.73 7.15
CA ILE A 117 20.11 11.10 6.75
C ILE A 117 19.17 11.11 7.95
N THR A 118 17.96 11.66 7.78
CA THR A 118 16.95 11.71 8.86
C THR A 118 15.81 10.72 8.65
N VAL A 119 15.07 10.44 9.73
CA VAL A 119 13.85 9.60 9.68
C VAL A 119 12.83 10.18 8.67
N GLY A 120 12.64 11.50 8.65
CA GLY A 120 11.74 12.16 7.70
C GLY A 120 12.17 11.94 6.24
N GLN A 121 13.47 12.00 5.96
CA GLN A 121 14.00 11.75 4.62
C GLN A 121 13.86 10.28 4.19
N LEU A 122 13.93 9.32 5.12
CA LEU A 122 13.62 7.92 4.84
C LEU A 122 12.12 7.74 4.50
N LEU A 123 11.23 8.35 5.29
CA LEU A 123 9.77 8.30 5.08
C LEU A 123 9.34 8.87 3.73
N THR A 124 10.06 9.85 3.23
CA THR A 124 9.69 10.63 2.03
C THR A 124 10.49 10.25 0.79
N HIS A 125 11.33 9.21 0.87
CA HIS A 125 12.22 8.80 -0.22
C HIS A 125 13.19 9.91 -0.69
N SER A 126 13.51 10.87 0.19
CA SER A 126 14.45 11.97 -0.10
C SER A 126 15.82 11.79 0.55
N SER A 127 16.12 10.62 1.13
CA SER A 127 17.40 10.34 1.79
C SER A 127 18.58 10.14 0.84
N GLY A 128 18.31 9.79 -0.41
CA GLY A 128 19.37 9.40 -1.36
C GLY A 128 20.11 8.10 -0.98
N ILE A 129 19.66 7.36 0.03
CA ILE A 129 20.30 6.13 0.51
C ILE A 129 20.41 5.08 -0.60
N ARG A 130 21.52 4.32 -0.59
CA ARG A 130 21.80 3.29 -1.60
C ARG A 130 20.72 2.20 -1.61
N ALA A 131 20.33 1.78 -2.80
CA ALA A 131 19.41 0.67 -2.99
C ALA A 131 20.12 -0.65 -2.67
N TYR A 132 19.55 -1.44 -1.75
CA TYR A 132 20.15 -2.74 -1.37
C TYR A 132 20.16 -3.70 -2.57
N GLU A 133 19.18 -3.57 -3.46
CA GLU A 133 19.08 -4.37 -4.68
C GLU A 133 20.32 -4.23 -5.59
N SER A 134 20.98 -3.07 -5.53
CA SER A 134 22.19 -2.80 -6.34
C SER A 134 23.48 -3.33 -5.72
N VAL A 135 23.42 -3.83 -4.48
CA VAL A 135 24.59 -4.34 -3.72
C VAL A 135 24.33 -5.72 -3.12
N MET A 136 23.21 -6.32 -3.47
CA MET A 136 22.87 -7.67 -3.05
C MET A 136 23.82 -8.68 -3.73
N PRO A 137 24.39 -9.63 -3.00
CA PRO A 137 25.25 -10.66 -3.59
C PRO A 137 24.49 -11.52 -4.61
N ASP A 138 25.15 -11.83 -5.73
CA ASP A 138 24.57 -12.69 -6.78
C ASP A 138 24.37 -14.15 -6.31
N ASP A 139 25.17 -14.57 -5.33
CA ASP A 139 25.16 -15.91 -4.75
C ASP A 139 24.27 -16.07 -3.52
N LEU A 140 23.43 -15.07 -3.21
CA LEU A 140 22.53 -15.12 -2.06
C LEU A 140 21.59 -16.33 -2.17
N GLN A 141 21.59 -17.20 -1.15
CA GLN A 141 20.77 -18.43 -1.13
C GLN A 141 19.54 -18.32 -0.23
N GLU A 142 19.59 -17.43 0.77
CA GLU A 142 18.51 -17.26 1.75
C GLU A 142 17.81 -15.93 1.55
N GLN A 143 16.54 -15.87 1.98
CA GLN A 143 15.76 -14.63 1.90
C GLN A 143 16.41 -13.53 2.76
N LEU A 144 16.61 -12.37 2.13
CA LEU A 144 17.16 -11.17 2.78
C LEU A 144 16.13 -10.57 3.74
N SER A 145 16.52 -10.36 4.99
CA SER A 145 15.74 -9.66 6.00
C SER A 145 16.04 -8.16 6.04
N ASP A 146 15.22 -7.34 6.75
CA ASP A 146 15.53 -5.93 6.99
C ASP A 146 16.90 -5.74 7.65
N ALA A 147 17.28 -6.63 8.57
CA ALA A 147 18.61 -6.61 9.19
C ALA A 147 19.73 -6.95 8.19
N GLY A 148 19.46 -7.86 7.25
CA GLY A 148 20.36 -8.16 6.14
C GLY A 148 20.52 -6.95 5.21
N VAL A 149 19.43 -6.22 4.91
CA VAL A 149 19.51 -4.95 4.16
C VAL A 149 20.41 -3.95 4.88
N LEU A 150 20.23 -3.75 6.19
CA LEU A 150 21.10 -2.88 6.97
C LEU A 150 22.55 -3.33 6.88
N ALA A 151 22.83 -4.63 7.00
CA ALA A 151 24.21 -5.16 6.92
C ALA A 151 24.88 -4.87 5.56
N LEU A 152 24.10 -4.95 4.46
CA LEU A 152 24.62 -4.66 3.11
C LEU A 152 24.97 -3.17 2.91
N ILE A 153 24.17 -2.25 3.48
CA ILE A 153 24.29 -0.83 3.13
C ILE A 153 24.97 0.04 4.21
N LYS A 154 25.07 -0.41 5.46
CA LYS A 154 25.56 0.42 6.57
C LYS A 154 27.01 0.90 6.41
N GLY A 155 27.85 0.17 5.68
CA GLY A 155 29.25 0.53 5.42
C GLY A 155 29.44 1.47 4.23
N ILE A 156 28.36 1.80 3.48
CA ILE A 156 28.43 2.62 2.27
C ILE A 156 28.37 4.09 2.67
N ASP A 157 29.49 4.83 2.51
CA ASP A 157 29.58 6.25 2.89
C ASP A 157 29.30 7.21 1.72
N ASN A 158 28.29 6.89 0.91
CA ASN A 158 27.78 7.78 -0.12
C ASN A 158 26.27 7.56 -0.37
N THR A 159 25.65 8.55 -1.00
CA THR A 159 24.25 8.55 -1.40
C THR A 159 24.12 8.81 -2.90
N TYR A 160 22.94 8.59 -3.48
CA TYR A 160 22.67 8.93 -4.88
C TYR A 160 22.67 10.45 -5.12
N PHE A 161 22.30 11.23 -4.09
CA PHE A 161 22.29 12.70 -4.06
C PHE A 161 22.36 13.15 -2.60
N GLU A 162 22.64 14.41 -2.38
CA GLU A 162 22.69 15.00 -1.02
C GLU A 162 21.33 14.82 -0.32
N PRO A 163 21.29 14.23 0.91
CA PRO A 163 20.05 13.99 1.63
C PRO A 163 19.13 15.22 1.71
N GLY A 164 17.87 15.04 1.36
CA GLY A 164 16.87 16.10 1.35
C GLY A 164 16.74 16.91 0.04
N THR A 165 17.63 16.72 -0.94
CA THR A 165 17.66 17.57 -2.15
C THR A 165 16.89 17.02 -3.35
N ALA A 166 16.58 15.73 -3.37
CA ALA A 166 15.86 15.10 -4.47
C ALA A 166 14.98 13.94 -3.98
N PHE A 167 14.15 13.41 -4.84
CA PHE A 167 13.32 12.24 -4.62
C PHE A 167 13.90 11.04 -5.38
N ARG A 168 14.02 9.89 -4.71
CA ARG A 168 14.27 8.59 -5.31
C ARG A 168 13.61 7.51 -4.46
N TYR A 169 12.63 6.82 -5.02
CA TYR A 169 11.96 5.71 -4.33
C TYR A 169 12.98 4.68 -3.81
N SER A 170 12.83 4.24 -2.55
CA SER A 170 13.84 3.41 -1.88
C SER A 170 13.19 2.37 -0.97
N ASN A 171 13.34 1.10 -1.31
CA ASN A 171 12.98 -0.01 -0.43
C ASN A 171 13.93 -0.09 0.77
N SER A 172 15.23 0.17 0.59
CA SER A 172 16.20 0.26 1.69
C SER A 172 15.73 1.18 2.81
N ALA A 173 15.20 2.36 2.45
CA ALA A 173 14.69 3.32 3.43
C ALA A 173 13.58 2.70 4.32
N TYR A 174 12.66 1.97 3.72
CA TYR A 174 11.54 1.36 4.46
C TYR A 174 11.95 0.11 5.25
N CYS A 175 12.93 -0.64 4.80
CA CYS A 175 13.56 -1.70 5.62
C CYS A 175 14.21 -1.09 6.89
N LEU A 176 14.95 0.04 6.75
CA LEU A 176 15.51 0.74 7.89
C LEU A 176 14.45 1.31 8.83
N LEU A 177 13.33 1.85 8.30
CA LEU A 177 12.21 2.33 9.12
C LEU A 177 11.61 1.19 9.96
N ALA A 178 11.47 -0.03 9.42
CA ALA A 178 11.03 -1.18 10.21
C ALA A 178 11.98 -1.49 11.38
N LEU A 179 13.29 -1.45 11.15
CA LEU A 179 14.29 -1.63 12.20
C LEU A 179 14.29 -0.47 13.22
N ILE A 180 14.02 0.76 12.79
CA ILE A 180 13.84 1.91 13.69
C ILE A 180 12.62 1.67 14.60
N VAL A 181 11.52 1.15 14.06
CA VAL A 181 10.36 0.76 14.88
C VAL A 181 10.77 -0.28 15.92
N GLU A 182 11.54 -1.30 15.55
CA GLU A 182 12.00 -2.34 16.49
C GLU A 182 12.87 -1.77 17.60
N ARG A 183 13.87 -0.97 17.24
CA ARG A 183 14.82 -0.36 18.19
C ARG A 183 14.15 0.63 19.14
N THR A 184 13.23 1.43 18.61
CA THR A 184 12.51 2.45 19.40
C THR A 184 11.46 1.85 20.32
N SER A 185 10.76 0.80 19.85
CA SER A 185 9.64 0.20 20.61
C SER A 185 10.06 -0.97 21.52
N GLY A 186 11.24 -1.57 21.28
CA GLY A 186 11.67 -2.81 21.94
C GLY A 186 10.84 -4.05 21.55
N GLN A 187 10.06 -3.97 20.47
CA GLN A 187 9.22 -5.06 19.96
C GLN A 187 9.63 -5.40 18.53
N SER A 188 9.46 -6.67 18.09
CA SER A 188 9.63 -6.99 16.68
C SER A 188 8.61 -6.21 15.83
N PHE A 189 8.99 -5.85 14.60
CA PHE A 189 8.14 -5.09 13.70
C PHE A 189 6.75 -5.73 13.49
N PRO A 190 6.62 -7.06 13.26
CA PRO A 190 5.32 -7.71 13.17
C PRO A 190 4.50 -7.60 14.47
N ALA A 191 5.14 -7.72 15.63
CA ALA A 191 4.46 -7.59 16.94
C ALA A 191 3.97 -6.16 17.18
N TYR A 192 4.78 -5.17 16.82
CA TYR A 192 4.40 -3.76 16.94
C TYR A 192 3.20 -3.42 16.06
N LEU A 193 3.23 -3.76 14.75
CA LEU A 193 2.11 -3.51 13.84
C LEU A 193 0.84 -4.20 14.33
N ARG A 194 0.95 -5.46 14.74
CA ARG A 194 -0.19 -6.21 15.27
C ARG A 194 -0.80 -5.52 16.49
N LYS A 195 0.02 -5.09 17.46
CA LYS A 195 -0.41 -4.50 18.73
C LYS A 195 -0.97 -3.09 18.56
N ARG A 196 -0.33 -2.28 17.70
CA ARG A 196 -0.60 -0.84 17.62
C ARG A 196 -1.53 -0.46 16.48
N ILE A 197 -1.62 -1.29 15.42
CA ILE A 197 -2.41 -0.99 14.22
C ILE A 197 -3.47 -2.08 14.00
N PHE A 198 -3.08 -3.30 13.71
CA PHE A 198 -4.03 -4.31 13.21
C PHE A 198 -5.09 -4.70 14.25
N ARG A 199 -4.67 -5.02 15.49
CA ARG A 199 -5.61 -5.42 16.56
C ARG A 199 -6.55 -4.30 16.98
N PRO A 200 -6.11 -3.06 17.23
CA PRO A 200 -7.01 -1.95 17.56
C PRO A 200 -8.03 -1.63 16.48
N LEU A 201 -7.68 -1.87 15.21
CA LEU A 201 -8.56 -1.64 14.08
C LEU A 201 -9.43 -2.85 13.72
N GLY A 202 -9.25 -3.99 14.40
CA GLY A 202 -9.99 -5.21 14.11
C GLY A 202 -9.57 -5.91 12.80
N MET A 203 -8.37 -5.63 12.30
CA MET A 203 -7.77 -6.28 11.13
C MET A 203 -7.22 -7.65 11.53
N LYS A 204 -8.14 -8.62 11.68
CA LYS A 204 -7.86 -9.91 12.35
C LYS A 204 -6.99 -10.84 11.54
N ASP A 205 -7.05 -10.74 10.22
CA ASP A 205 -6.36 -11.64 9.29
C ASP A 205 -5.10 -11.01 8.67
N THR A 206 -4.92 -9.69 8.83
CA THR A 206 -3.73 -8.97 8.39
C THR A 206 -2.49 -9.43 9.16
N ARG A 207 -1.41 -9.74 8.44
CA ARG A 207 -0.14 -10.23 8.97
C ARG A 207 1.05 -9.61 8.26
N VAL A 208 2.16 -9.51 8.97
CA VAL A 208 3.48 -9.32 8.34
C VAL A 208 4.05 -10.70 8.04
N TYR A 209 4.65 -10.85 6.85
CA TYR A 209 5.32 -12.09 6.46
C TYR A 209 6.51 -12.38 7.37
N GLU A 210 6.61 -13.60 7.80
CA GLU A 210 7.75 -14.15 8.51
C GLU A 210 8.07 -15.51 7.89
N ALA A 211 9.29 -15.70 7.43
CA ALA A 211 9.72 -16.95 6.81
C ALA A 211 9.39 -18.16 7.68
N GLY A 212 8.82 -19.20 7.08
CA GLY A 212 8.40 -20.42 7.78
C GLY A 212 7.08 -20.32 8.57
N LYS A 213 6.47 -19.13 8.71
CA LYS A 213 5.17 -18.99 9.37
C LYS A 213 4.02 -19.01 8.36
N ARG A 214 3.01 -19.83 8.65
CA ARG A 214 1.80 -19.93 7.82
C ARG A 214 0.93 -18.68 7.97
N ILE A 215 0.51 -18.11 6.83
CA ILE A 215 -0.54 -17.10 6.75
C ILE A 215 -1.83 -17.82 6.32
N LYS A 216 -2.88 -17.69 7.12
CA LYS A 216 -4.19 -18.28 6.79
C LYS A 216 -4.84 -17.53 5.64
N ASN A 217 -5.71 -18.22 4.90
CA ASN A 217 -6.53 -17.60 3.85
C ASN A 217 -5.71 -16.79 2.84
N ARG A 218 -4.48 -17.20 2.51
CA ARG A 218 -3.65 -16.41 1.60
C ARG A 218 -3.80 -16.87 0.15
N ALA A 219 -3.78 -15.92 -0.76
CA ALA A 219 -3.50 -16.20 -2.15
C ALA A 219 -2.02 -16.54 -2.34
N TYR A 220 -1.72 -17.43 -3.28
CA TYR A 220 -0.38 -17.73 -3.76
C TYR A 220 -0.12 -16.95 -5.06
N GLY A 221 1.12 -16.50 -5.24
CA GLY A 221 1.50 -15.63 -6.35
C GLY A 221 1.81 -16.42 -7.62
N TYR A 222 1.44 -15.85 -8.76
CA TYR A 222 1.69 -16.39 -10.09
C TYR A 222 2.22 -15.29 -11.03
N ALA A 223 3.00 -15.69 -12.02
CA ALA A 223 3.44 -14.83 -13.10
C ALA A 223 3.17 -15.49 -14.45
N ARG A 224 3.29 -14.72 -15.53
CA ARG A 224 3.22 -15.25 -16.90
C ARG A 224 4.60 -15.22 -17.52
N ASP A 225 4.96 -16.28 -18.22
CA ASP A 225 6.14 -16.31 -19.08
C ASP A 225 5.89 -15.56 -20.40
N GLU A 226 6.90 -15.53 -21.26
CA GLU A 226 6.84 -14.87 -22.58
C GLU A 226 5.75 -15.45 -23.50
N SER A 227 5.33 -16.70 -23.28
CA SER A 227 4.23 -17.33 -24.02
C SER A 227 2.84 -17.01 -23.43
N GLY A 228 2.80 -16.31 -22.29
CA GLY A 228 1.59 -16.03 -21.53
C GLY A 228 1.13 -17.17 -20.61
N GLN A 229 1.92 -18.25 -20.47
CA GLN A 229 1.61 -19.37 -19.58
C GLN A 229 1.85 -18.97 -18.12
N LEU A 230 0.90 -19.31 -17.25
CA LEU A 230 1.01 -19.09 -15.82
C LEU A 230 2.02 -20.05 -15.18
N TYR A 231 2.88 -19.52 -14.32
CA TYR A 231 3.76 -20.30 -13.48
C TYR A 231 3.74 -19.79 -12.03
N PHE A 232 4.06 -20.64 -11.08
CA PHE A 232 4.12 -20.32 -9.65
C PHE A 232 5.26 -19.35 -9.36
N SER A 233 4.95 -18.20 -8.77
CA SER A 233 5.89 -17.11 -8.47
C SER A 233 5.51 -16.43 -7.17
N ASP A 234 5.66 -17.13 -6.04
CA ASP A 234 5.08 -16.67 -4.76
C ASP A 234 6.07 -15.92 -3.88
N GLN A 235 7.34 -16.31 -3.90
CA GLN A 235 8.41 -15.75 -3.08
C GLN A 235 9.69 -15.55 -3.88
N SER A 236 10.51 -14.60 -3.43
CA SER A 236 11.84 -14.31 -3.96
C SER A 236 12.86 -14.14 -2.83
N LEU A 237 14.12 -13.90 -3.17
CA LEU A 237 15.18 -13.62 -2.21
C LEU A 237 14.93 -12.35 -1.38
N THR A 238 14.11 -11.41 -1.87
CA THR A 238 13.74 -10.19 -1.14
C THR A 238 12.44 -10.31 -0.35
N SER A 239 11.82 -11.49 -0.32
CA SER A 239 10.49 -11.65 0.29
C SER A 239 10.47 -11.56 1.81
N ALA A 240 11.60 -11.70 2.51
CA ALA A 240 11.68 -11.56 3.96
C ALA A 240 11.99 -10.14 4.44
N THR A 241 12.16 -9.16 3.54
CA THR A 241 12.08 -7.75 3.92
C THR A 241 10.64 -7.42 4.30
N LYS A 242 10.45 -6.78 5.44
CA LYS A 242 9.12 -6.58 6.05
C LYS A 242 8.63 -5.15 5.91
N GLY A 243 9.55 -4.19 6.08
CA GLY A 243 9.21 -2.77 6.12
C GLY A 243 8.78 -2.20 4.79
N ASP A 244 9.31 -2.68 3.71
CA ASP A 244 9.06 -2.20 2.35
C ASP A 244 7.90 -2.91 1.64
N GLY A 245 7.62 -4.22 2.00
CA GLY A 245 6.68 -5.01 1.21
C GLY A 245 6.07 -6.24 1.90
N GLY A 246 6.27 -6.42 3.21
CA GLY A 246 5.98 -7.69 3.89
C GLY A 246 4.56 -7.89 4.42
N VAL A 247 3.61 -6.98 4.23
CA VAL A 247 2.25 -7.12 4.75
C VAL A 247 1.38 -7.97 3.82
N TYR A 248 0.60 -8.86 4.42
CA TYR A 248 -0.53 -9.56 3.80
C TYR A 248 -1.83 -9.05 4.40
N THR A 249 -2.83 -8.73 3.58
CA THR A 249 -4.15 -8.28 4.03
C THR A 249 -5.23 -8.65 3.02
N SER A 250 -6.48 -8.65 3.48
CA SER A 250 -7.68 -8.87 2.67
C SER A 250 -8.38 -7.54 2.35
N LEU A 251 -9.33 -7.55 1.39
CA LEU A 251 -10.18 -6.39 1.14
C LEU A 251 -10.97 -6.00 2.39
N GLU A 252 -11.50 -6.98 3.13
CA GLU A 252 -12.26 -6.74 4.37
C GLU A 252 -11.43 -6.03 5.44
N ASP A 253 -10.18 -6.46 5.67
CA ASP A 253 -9.29 -5.81 6.63
C ASP A 253 -8.79 -4.46 6.10
N TYR A 254 -8.55 -4.33 4.78
CA TYR A 254 -8.16 -3.07 4.18
C TYR A 254 -9.29 -2.02 4.23
N LEU A 255 -10.56 -2.43 4.17
CA LEU A 255 -11.70 -1.55 4.44
C LEU A 255 -11.63 -0.97 5.85
N LYS A 256 -11.31 -1.78 6.87
CA LYS A 256 -11.13 -1.31 8.26
C LYS A 256 -9.98 -0.31 8.37
N TRP A 257 -8.90 -0.54 7.61
CA TRP A 257 -7.79 0.42 7.49
C TRP A 257 -8.27 1.76 6.90
N HIS A 258 -8.97 1.72 5.77
CA HIS A 258 -9.53 2.92 5.14
C HIS A 258 -10.43 3.71 6.10
N LEU A 259 -11.38 3.04 6.76
CA LEU A 259 -12.30 3.69 7.70
C LEU A 259 -11.56 4.29 8.92
N ALA A 260 -10.51 3.66 9.38
CA ALA A 260 -9.68 4.20 10.45
C ALA A 260 -8.92 5.46 10.04
N LEU A 261 -8.40 5.51 8.81
CA LEU A 261 -7.78 6.71 8.23
C LEU A 261 -8.81 7.82 7.98
N GLN A 262 -10.03 7.44 7.58
CA GLN A 262 -11.13 8.39 7.33
C GLN A 262 -11.59 9.11 8.60
N THR A 263 -11.48 8.45 9.75
CA THR A 263 -11.92 8.96 11.05
C THR A 263 -10.75 9.36 11.96
N ASN A 264 -9.54 9.47 11.44
CA ASN A 264 -8.33 9.83 12.18
C ASN A 264 -8.12 9.00 13.47
N ARG A 265 -8.52 7.71 13.43
CA ARG A 265 -8.57 6.86 14.63
C ARG A 265 -7.20 6.64 15.28
N LEU A 266 -6.12 6.65 14.53
CA LEU A 266 -4.76 6.50 15.01
C LEU A 266 -4.03 7.85 15.07
N ILE A 267 -4.02 8.54 13.95
CA ILE A 267 -3.44 9.88 13.74
C ILE A 267 -4.31 10.67 12.76
N ASP A 268 -4.14 11.98 12.72
CA ASP A 268 -4.58 12.80 11.60
C ASP A 268 -3.59 12.61 10.44
N LEU A 269 -4.03 11.86 9.41
CA LEU A 269 -3.14 11.55 8.28
C LEU A 269 -2.85 12.78 7.42
N GLU A 270 -3.82 13.68 7.25
CA GLU A 270 -3.61 14.88 6.45
C GLU A 270 -2.61 15.83 7.13
N GLU A 271 -2.73 16.03 8.44
CA GLU A 271 -1.73 16.76 9.23
C GLU A 271 -0.34 16.11 9.13
N ALA A 272 -0.26 14.76 9.16
CA ALA A 272 1.00 14.06 9.00
C ALA A 272 1.61 14.25 7.61
N LEU A 273 0.79 14.25 6.55
CA LEU A 273 1.23 14.53 5.17
C LEU A 273 1.75 15.97 5.03
N ASP A 274 1.20 16.93 5.77
CA ASP A 274 1.70 18.31 5.76
C ASP A 274 3.03 18.45 6.50
N LYS A 275 3.22 17.70 7.57
CA LYS A 275 4.46 17.72 8.37
C LYS A 275 5.64 17.04 7.65
N VAL A 276 5.42 15.91 6.99
CA VAL A 276 6.50 15.09 6.44
C VAL A 276 6.14 14.59 5.03
N ASN A 277 6.69 15.28 4.05
CA ASN A 277 6.52 14.94 2.63
C ASN A 277 7.68 15.48 1.79
N ALA A 278 7.86 14.97 0.58
CA ALA A 278 8.79 15.45 -0.43
C ALA A 278 8.09 15.62 -1.79
N PRO A 279 8.45 16.65 -2.58
CA PRO A 279 7.93 16.82 -3.93
C PRO A 279 8.44 15.71 -4.86
N LEU A 280 7.57 15.28 -5.76
CA LEU A 280 7.95 14.37 -6.86
C LEU A 280 8.57 15.17 -8.02
N PRO A 281 9.45 14.55 -8.81
CA PRO A 281 10.00 15.18 -10.00
C PRO A 281 8.90 15.67 -10.96
N GLY A 282 9.14 16.79 -11.63
CA GLY A 282 8.21 17.34 -12.63
C GLY A 282 6.87 17.82 -12.10
N ASN A 283 6.77 18.17 -10.82
CA ASN A 283 5.52 18.60 -10.15
C ASN A 283 4.38 17.56 -10.25
N LYS A 284 4.72 16.28 -10.34
CA LYS A 284 3.74 15.18 -10.42
C LYS A 284 3.00 14.91 -9.10
N GLY A 285 3.23 15.71 -8.07
CA GLY A 285 2.65 15.56 -6.72
C GLY A 285 3.72 15.47 -5.64
N ARG A 286 3.40 14.79 -4.54
CA ARG A 286 4.27 14.62 -3.36
C ARG A 286 4.22 13.17 -2.87
N TYR A 287 5.22 12.80 -2.07
CA TYR A 287 5.22 11.53 -1.34
C TYR A 287 5.41 11.77 0.17
N GLY A 288 4.62 11.10 0.97
CA GLY A 288 4.73 11.14 2.43
C GLY A 288 3.84 10.08 3.08
N ALA A 289 4.18 9.67 4.29
CA ALA A 289 3.40 8.72 5.10
C ALA A 289 3.02 7.41 4.38
N GLY A 290 3.82 6.95 3.41
CA GLY A 290 3.53 5.76 2.62
C GLY A 290 2.52 5.97 1.48
N TRP A 291 2.36 7.22 1.02
CA TRP A 291 1.44 7.59 -0.04
C TRP A 291 2.06 8.55 -1.04
N PHE A 292 1.82 8.34 -2.33
CA PHE A 292 1.85 9.38 -3.35
C PHE A 292 0.56 10.19 -3.22
N PHE A 293 0.62 11.52 -3.33
CA PHE A 293 -0.57 12.35 -3.19
C PHE A 293 -0.49 13.68 -3.93
N LYS A 294 -1.66 14.24 -4.24
CA LYS A 294 -1.90 15.57 -4.80
C LYS A 294 -2.96 16.29 -3.97
N LYS A 295 -2.89 17.63 -3.91
CA LYS A 295 -3.85 18.48 -3.17
C LYS A 295 -4.52 19.55 -4.06
N GLU A 296 -4.27 19.57 -5.38
CA GLU A 296 -4.72 20.66 -6.28
C GLU A 296 -6.24 20.81 -6.31
N ASP A 297 -6.98 19.70 -6.44
CA ASP A 297 -8.44 19.67 -6.45
C ASP A 297 -9.02 18.89 -5.24
N GLY A 298 -8.37 19.05 -4.09
CA GLY A 298 -8.58 18.25 -2.90
C GLY A 298 -7.59 17.09 -2.83
N LEU A 299 -7.53 16.41 -1.68
CA LEU A 299 -6.56 15.35 -1.44
C LEU A 299 -6.91 14.08 -2.21
N GLU A 300 -6.05 13.68 -3.14
CA GLU A 300 -6.07 12.37 -3.79
C GLU A 300 -4.77 11.64 -3.47
N MET A 301 -4.90 10.41 -3.00
CA MET A 301 -3.79 9.59 -2.52
C MET A 301 -3.75 8.27 -3.28
N PHE A 302 -2.56 7.81 -3.61
CA PHE A 302 -2.32 6.60 -4.37
C PHE A 302 -1.16 5.80 -3.82
N HIS A 303 -1.22 4.48 -3.91
CA HIS A 303 -0.05 3.61 -3.87
C HIS A 303 -0.29 2.32 -4.65
N SER A 304 0.70 1.90 -5.42
CA SER A 304 0.74 0.57 -6.04
C SER A 304 1.63 -0.37 -5.24
N GLY A 305 1.54 -1.66 -5.53
CA GLY A 305 2.43 -2.66 -4.97
C GLY A 305 2.61 -3.80 -5.95
N SER A 306 3.86 -4.08 -6.33
CA SER A 306 4.22 -5.18 -7.22
C SER A 306 5.37 -5.98 -6.62
N THR A 307 5.26 -7.30 -6.60
CA THR A 307 6.32 -8.23 -6.18
C THR A 307 5.96 -9.65 -6.60
N CYS A 308 6.95 -10.44 -7.00
CA CYS A 308 6.73 -11.86 -7.38
C CYS A 308 5.44 -12.01 -8.20
N GLY A 309 4.47 -12.79 -7.69
CA GLY A 309 3.18 -13.05 -8.31
C GLY A 309 2.05 -12.13 -7.86
N PHE A 310 2.31 -10.89 -7.42
CA PHE A 310 1.28 -9.99 -6.90
C PHE A 310 1.35 -8.60 -7.53
N SER A 311 0.17 -8.05 -7.83
CA SER A 311 0.00 -6.67 -8.29
C SER A 311 -1.19 -6.03 -7.59
N ASN A 312 -0.98 -4.92 -6.89
CA ASN A 312 -1.99 -4.25 -6.09
C ASN A 312 -2.03 -2.76 -6.40
N MET A 313 -3.20 -2.17 -6.19
CA MET A 313 -3.41 -0.74 -6.39
C MET A 313 -4.46 -0.22 -5.43
N VAL A 314 -4.19 0.92 -4.82
CA VAL A 314 -5.11 1.58 -3.91
C VAL A 314 -5.15 3.08 -4.17
N ILE A 315 -6.35 3.65 -4.21
CA ILE A 315 -6.59 5.10 -4.32
C ILE A 315 -7.55 5.53 -3.22
N ARG A 316 -7.31 6.70 -2.64
CA ARG A 316 -8.22 7.34 -1.69
C ARG A 316 -8.46 8.80 -2.06
N ILE A 317 -9.71 9.25 -1.86
CA ILE A 317 -10.13 10.66 -1.93
C ILE A 317 -10.91 10.94 -0.64
N PRO A 318 -10.21 11.38 0.44
CA PRO A 318 -10.78 11.45 1.78
C PRO A 318 -12.05 12.30 1.87
N GLU A 319 -12.10 13.49 1.28
CA GLU A 319 -13.24 14.39 1.34
C GLU A 319 -14.50 13.83 0.66
N LYS A 320 -14.36 12.88 -0.25
CA LYS A 320 -15.49 12.16 -0.87
C LYS A 320 -15.82 10.84 -0.15
N GLY A 321 -15.02 10.46 0.87
CA GLY A 321 -15.11 9.14 1.50
C GLY A 321 -14.88 8.01 0.50
N VAL A 322 -14.04 8.24 -0.54
CA VAL A 322 -13.76 7.28 -1.60
C VAL A 322 -12.50 6.48 -1.29
N MET A 323 -12.60 5.18 -1.52
CA MET A 323 -11.47 4.27 -1.61
C MET A 323 -11.72 3.22 -2.70
N VAL A 324 -10.73 3.00 -3.54
CA VAL A 324 -10.67 1.87 -4.47
C VAL A 324 -9.46 1.04 -4.13
N ALA A 325 -9.66 -0.24 -3.86
CA ALA A 325 -8.60 -1.21 -3.63
C ALA A 325 -8.74 -2.37 -4.62
N PHE A 326 -7.70 -2.62 -5.38
CA PHE A 326 -7.60 -3.76 -6.29
C PHE A 326 -6.38 -4.60 -5.91
N PHE A 327 -6.59 -5.87 -5.61
CA PHE A 327 -5.55 -6.84 -5.28
C PHE A 327 -5.57 -7.99 -6.26
N SER A 328 -4.39 -8.42 -6.74
CA SER A 328 -4.26 -9.54 -7.67
C SER A 328 -3.12 -10.46 -7.27
N ASN A 329 -3.32 -11.75 -7.43
CA ASN A 329 -2.28 -12.76 -7.29
C ASN A 329 -1.65 -13.16 -8.65
N ILE A 330 -1.57 -12.18 -9.56
CA ILE A 330 -0.84 -12.25 -10.82
C ILE A 330 0.12 -11.07 -10.91
N ALA A 331 1.42 -11.34 -11.18
CA ALA A 331 2.42 -10.30 -11.41
C ALA A 331 2.15 -9.53 -12.71
N GLY A 332 2.54 -8.24 -12.74
CA GLY A 332 2.52 -7.40 -13.95
C GLY A 332 1.14 -7.17 -14.55
N ASN A 333 0.06 -7.37 -13.79
CA ASN A 333 -1.31 -7.40 -14.29
C ASN A 333 -1.93 -5.98 -14.43
N HIS A 334 -1.15 -5.04 -14.97
CA HIS A 334 -1.59 -3.64 -15.11
C HIS A 334 -2.73 -3.47 -16.12
N GLU A 335 -2.75 -4.28 -17.20
CA GLU A 335 -3.81 -4.22 -18.21
C GLU A 335 -5.21 -4.55 -17.65
N ALA A 336 -5.28 -5.37 -16.60
CA ALA A 336 -6.53 -5.64 -15.92
C ALA A 336 -7.04 -4.45 -15.08
N PHE A 337 -6.14 -3.60 -14.58
CA PHE A 337 -6.49 -2.43 -13.76
C PHE A 337 -7.05 -1.28 -14.58
N TYR A 338 -6.40 -0.93 -15.68
CA TYR A 338 -6.70 0.30 -16.42
C TYR A 338 -8.17 0.42 -16.85
N PRO A 339 -8.82 -0.60 -17.44
CA PRO A 339 -10.22 -0.49 -17.82
C PRO A 339 -11.15 -0.27 -16.63
N ILE A 340 -10.87 -0.90 -15.48
CA ILE A 340 -11.64 -0.78 -14.25
C ILE A 340 -11.54 0.65 -13.70
N PHE A 341 -10.31 1.17 -13.58
CA PHE A 341 -10.07 2.50 -13.05
C PHE A 341 -10.56 3.59 -14.00
N ASP A 342 -10.42 3.41 -15.32
CA ASP A 342 -11.02 4.29 -16.33
C ASP A 342 -12.55 4.33 -16.22
N ARG A 343 -13.20 3.19 -15.96
CA ARG A 343 -14.65 3.14 -15.75
C ARG A 343 -15.08 3.88 -14.48
N LEU A 344 -14.31 3.72 -13.39
CA LEU A 344 -14.56 4.43 -12.14
C LEU A 344 -14.33 5.94 -12.28
N ARG A 345 -13.32 6.36 -13.06
CA ARG A 345 -13.09 7.77 -13.38
C ARG A 345 -14.23 8.35 -14.22
N LYS A 346 -14.68 7.65 -15.25
CA LYS A 346 -15.86 8.06 -16.07
C LYS A 346 -17.14 8.15 -15.23
N ALA A 347 -17.25 7.41 -14.15
CA ALA A 347 -18.36 7.50 -13.20
C ALA A 347 -18.22 8.66 -12.19
N GLY A 348 -17.11 9.42 -12.21
CA GLY A 348 -16.85 10.52 -11.28
C GLY A 348 -16.40 10.09 -9.88
N ILE A 349 -16.14 8.80 -9.67
CA ILE A 349 -15.62 8.26 -8.41
C ILE A 349 -14.15 8.68 -8.23
N LEU A 350 -13.31 8.42 -9.23
CA LEU A 350 -11.91 8.82 -9.27
C LEU A 350 -11.71 10.13 -10.06
N ARG A 351 -10.67 10.88 -9.74
CA ARG A 351 -10.29 12.14 -10.40
C ARG A 351 -9.23 11.91 -11.46
N SER A 352 -8.08 11.36 -11.04
CA SER A 352 -6.91 11.21 -11.89
C SER A 352 -6.97 9.98 -12.77
N ASP A 353 -6.31 10.06 -13.92
CA ASP A 353 -5.89 8.87 -14.66
C ASP A 353 -4.76 8.18 -13.89
N ILE A 354 -4.92 6.90 -13.61
CA ILE A 354 -3.95 6.16 -12.80
C ILE A 354 -2.58 6.01 -13.49
N ARG A 355 -2.53 6.15 -14.82
CA ARG A 355 -1.26 6.11 -15.59
C ARG A 355 -0.32 7.23 -15.18
N VAL A 356 -0.87 8.40 -14.81
CA VAL A 356 -0.08 9.54 -14.26
C VAL A 356 0.66 9.15 -12.99
N TRP A 357 0.08 8.28 -12.17
CA TRP A 357 0.71 7.79 -10.95
C TRP A 357 1.81 6.75 -11.22
N HIS A 358 1.64 5.88 -12.22
CA HIS A 358 2.69 4.94 -12.63
C HIS A 358 3.94 5.66 -13.13
N GLU A 359 3.78 6.69 -13.96
CA GLU A 359 4.90 7.51 -14.42
C GLU A 359 5.63 8.27 -13.30
N ALA A 360 5.03 8.39 -12.13
CA ALA A 360 5.65 9.02 -10.96
C ALA A 360 6.42 8.01 -10.10
N THR A 361 6.21 6.71 -10.31
CA THR A 361 6.84 5.62 -9.55
C THR A 361 8.04 4.99 -10.25
N ASP A 362 8.14 5.14 -11.57
CA ASP A 362 9.27 4.72 -12.42
C ASP A 362 10.36 5.79 -12.44
#